data_f4a2b0b09f86ca3c25b6ce2b279fecd8
#
_entry.id   f4a2b0b09f86ca3c25b6ce2b279fecd8
#
_cell.length_a   1.000
_cell.length_b   1.000
_cell.length_c   1.000
_cell.angle_alpha   90.00
_cell.angle_beta   90.00
_cell.angle_gamma   90.00
#
_symmetry.space_group_name_H-M   'P 1'
#
loop_
_entity.id
_entity.type
_entity.pdbx_description
1 polymer ?
#
loop_
_entity_poly.entity_id
_entity_poly.type
_entity_poly.pdbx_seq_one_letter_code
_entity_poly.pdbx_strand_id
1 'polypeptide(L)'
;MPKKEIDEKVKHMLSVVMMSAFANRSVTSLSGGQQQRVAIARALVSHPKVLLLDEPLGALDLKLRKDMQVELKKIQQDTGITFIFVTHDQEEALSMSDTIVVMNEGKIQQIGTPTDIYNEPKNAFVADFIGESNILDGVMLADYSVRFAGHTFDCLDAGFGPKEPVDVVVRPEDVDIVPVEQGMLDGVVTSVTFMGVHYEIIVDIKGFKWMIQTTDFVDVDEHIGIFLEKDAIHIMKKSKYSGTFGDYSTFSKEMDELASLESGDEE
;
A
#
# COMPACT_ATOMS: atom_id res chain seq x y z
N MET A 1 -22.35 -36.22 18.05
CA MET A 1 -21.18 -36.72 17.27
C MET A 1 -20.43 -37.73 18.13
N PRO A 2 -20.05 -38.91 17.63
CA PRO A 2 -19.23 -39.87 18.36
C PRO A 2 -17.85 -39.32 18.69
N LYS A 3 -17.26 -39.70 19.84
CA LYS A 3 -15.95 -39.23 20.29
C LYS A 3 -14.84 -39.44 19.24
N LYS A 4 -14.87 -40.60 18.56
CA LYS A 4 -13.90 -40.95 17.51
C LYS A 4 -13.94 -39.94 16.34
N GLU A 5 -15.13 -39.54 15.92
CA GLU A 5 -15.32 -38.58 14.83
C GLU A 5 -14.84 -37.16 15.25
N ILE A 6 -15.06 -36.78 16.52
CA ILE A 6 -14.53 -35.52 17.05
C ILE A 6 -13.00 -35.54 17.02
N ASP A 7 -12.40 -36.64 17.50
CA ASP A 7 -10.92 -36.76 17.55
C ASP A 7 -10.30 -36.72 16.15
N GLU A 8 -10.95 -37.33 15.15
CA GLU A 8 -10.51 -37.30 13.75
C GLU A 8 -10.60 -35.88 13.16
N LYS A 9 -11.70 -35.15 13.38
CA LYS A 9 -11.85 -33.76 12.93
C LYS A 9 -10.87 -32.84 13.61
N VAL A 10 -10.65 -32.94 14.90
CA VAL A 10 -9.69 -32.15 15.64
C VAL A 10 -8.27 -32.38 15.10
N LYS A 11 -7.86 -33.65 14.94
CA LYS A 11 -6.55 -34.00 14.39
C LYS A 11 -6.36 -33.43 12.97
N HIS A 12 -7.40 -33.55 12.15
CA HIS A 12 -7.36 -32.98 10.79
C HIS A 12 -7.19 -31.46 10.81
N MET A 13 -7.99 -30.73 11.59
CA MET A 13 -7.89 -29.28 11.67
C MET A 13 -6.55 -28.81 12.27
N LEU A 14 -6.03 -29.51 13.27
CA LEU A 14 -4.70 -29.22 13.80
C LEU A 14 -3.58 -29.46 12.77
N SER A 15 -3.75 -30.44 11.88
CA SER A 15 -2.79 -30.66 10.79
C SER A 15 -2.86 -29.57 9.73
N VAL A 16 -4.06 -29.09 9.40
CA VAL A 16 -4.29 -27.99 8.43
C VAL A 16 -3.60 -26.72 8.89
N VAL A 17 -3.61 -26.41 10.19
CA VAL A 17 -2.95 -25.21 10.75
C VAL A 17 -1.54 -25.50 11.29
N MET A 18 -0.92 -26.64 10.95
CA MET A 18 0.42 -27.08 11.38
C MET A 18 0.61 -27.12 12.91
N MET A 19 -0.44 -27.44 13.66
CA MET A 19 -0.42 -27.49 15.13
C MET A 19 -0.47 -28.90 15.71
N SER A 20 -0.31 -29.96 14.89
CA SER A 20 -0.38 -31.37 15.34
C SER A 20 0.56 -31.69 16.47
N ALA A 21 1.80 -31.17 16.46
CA ALA A 21 2.79 -31.39 17.53
C ALA A 21 2.40 -30.76 18.88
N PHE A 22 1.44 -29.85 18.88
CA PHE A 22 1.01 -29.09 20.05
C PHE A 22 -0.38 -29.54 20.56
N ALA A 23 -0.96 -30.60 20.00
CA ALA A 23 -2.32 -31.05 20.27
C ALA A 23 -2.64 -31.26 21.76
N ASN A 24 -1.64 -31.66 22.57
CA ASN A 24 -1.79 -31.94 24.00
C ASN A 24 -1.25 -30.83 24.90
N ARG A 25 -0.83 -29.68 24.35
CA ARG A 25 -0.33 -28.55 25.16
C ARG A 25 -1.48 -27.69 25.67
N SER A 26 -1.25 -27.06 26.83
CA SER A 26 -2.18 -26.02 27.32
C SER A 26 -2.14 -24.82 26.38
N VAL A 27 -3.33 -24.25 26.09
CA VAL A 27 -3.44 -23.05 25.26
C VAL A 27 -2.62 -21.88 25.82
N THR A 28 -2.53 -21.78 27.15
CA THR A 28 -1.76 -20.73 27.83
C THR A 28 -0.24 -20.87 27.68
N SER A 29 0.25 -22.05 27.24
CA SER A 29 1.67 -22.30 26.97
C SER A 29 2.06 -22.07 25.51
N LEU A 30 1.10 -21.69 24.66
CA LEU A 30 1.30 -21.42 23.25
C LEU A 30 1.71 -19.95 23.03
N SER A 31 2.55 -19.70 22.03
CA SER A 31 2.81 -18.33 21.57
C SER A 31 1.57 -17.68 20.95
N GLY A 32 1.55 -16.35 20.84
CA GLY A 32 0.42 -15.61 20.23
C GLY A 32 0.03 -16.15 18.85
N GLY A 33 0.99 -16.35 17.94
CA GLY A 33 0.73 -16.95 16.63
C GLY A 33 0.21 -18.39 16.67
N GLN A 34 0.68 -19.23 17.64
CA GLN A 34 0.16 -20.57 17.84
C GLN A 34 -1.27 -20.54 18.37
N GLN A 35 -1.60 -19.64 19.28
CA GLN A 35 -2.98 -19.45 19.76
C GLN A 35 -3.91 -19.02 18.63
N GLN A 36 -3.45 -18.12 17.76
CA GLN A 36 -4.19 -17.66 16.60
C GLN A 36 -4.46 -18.78 15.59
N ARG A 37 -3.48 -19.64 15.29
CA ARG A 37 -3.68 -20.84 14.47
C ARG A 37 -4.73 -21.77 15.06
N VAL A 38 -4.73 -21.96 16.37
CA VAL A 38 -5.76 -22.76 17.07
C VAL A 38 -7.14 -22.10 16.97
N ALA A 39 -7.22 -20.76 17.06
CA ALA A 39 -8.47 -20.04 16.88
C ALA A 39 -9.03 -20.21 15.47
N ILE A 40 -8.18 -20.14 14.44
CA ILE A 40 -8.53 -20.40 13.05
C ILE A 40 -9.02 -21.87 12.89
N ALA A 41 -8.28 -22.86 13.41
CA ALA A 41 -8.69 -24.26 13.37
C ALA A 41 -10.07 -24.48 14.01
N ARG A 42 -10.33 -23.81 15.15
CA ARG A 42 -11.62 -23.82 15.83
C ARG A 42 -12.75 -23.26 14.97
N ALA A 43 -12.50 -22.19 14.22
CA ALA A 43 -13.48 -21.61 13.30
C ALA A 43 -13.72 -22.52 12.09
N LEU A 44 -12.68 -23.14 11.54
CA LEU A 44 -12.74 -24.00 10.36
C LEU A 44 -13.39 -25.36 10.63
N VAL A 45 -13.31 -25.90 11.84
CA VAL A 45 -13.81 -27.26 12.17
C VAL A 45 -15.31 -27.43 11.93
N SER A 46 -16.06 -26.34 11.94
CA SER A 46 -17.50 -26.33 11.64
C SER A 46 -17.82 -26.30 10.13
N HIS A 47 -16.80 -26.30 9.26
CA HIS A 47 -16.90 -26.16 7.81
C HIS A 47 -17.78 -24.96 7.38
N PRO A 48 -17.44 -23.73 7.82
CA PRO A 48 -18.22 -22.55 7.46
C PRO A 48 -18.09 -22.27 5.95
N LYS A 49 -19.07 -21.59 5.37
CA LYS A 49 -18.97 -21.06 3.99
C LYS A 49 -18.15 -19.79 3.93
N VAL A 50 -18.14 -19.03 5.00
CA VAL A 50 -17.40 -17.75 5.13
C VAL A 50 -16.67 -17.73 6.47
N LEU A 51 -15.41 -17.35 6.46
CA LEU A 51 -14.60 -17.10 7.65
C LEU A 51 -14.35 -15.59 7.77
N LEU A 52 -14.71 -15.03 8.92
CA LEU A 52 -14.48 -13.63 9.24
C LEU A 52 -13.24 -13.53 10.14
N LEU A 53 -12.29 -12.72 9.75
CA LEU A 53 -11.02 -12.47 10.46
C LEU A 53 -10.89 -10.96 10.70
N ASP A 54 -10.77 -10.57 11.93
CA ASP A 54 -10.56 -9.18 12.33
C ASP A 54 -9.12 -9.02 12.78
N GLU A 55 -8.34 -8.22 12.04
CA GLU A 55 -6.91 -7.99 12.23
C GLU A 55 -6.10 -9.26 12.52
N PRO A 56 -6.17 -10.30 11.69
CA PRO A 56 -5.67 -11.63 12.04
C PRO A 56 -4.16 -11.70 12.21
N LEU A 57 -3.40 -10.72 11.78
CA LEU A 57 -1.93 -10.75 11.80
C LEU A 57 -1.32 -9.58 12.59
N GLY A 58 -2.12 -8.63 13.07
CA GLY A 58 -1.64 -7.39 13.70
C GLY A 58 -0.76 -7.57 14.95
N ALA A 59 -0.92 -8.66 15.69
CA ALA A 59 -0.14 -8.95 16.91
C ALA A 59 1.15 -9.76 16.67
N LEU A 60 1.51 -10.04 15.40
CA LEU A 60 2.65 -10.87 15.04
C LEU A 60 3.87 -10.04 14.63
N ASP A 61 5.07 -10.53 14.93
CA ASP A 61 6.30 -9.99 14.37
C ASP A 61 6.36 -10.19 12.84
N LEU A 62 7.18 -9.39 12.16
CA LEU A 62 7.23 -9.34 10.69
C LEU A 62 7.47 -10.71 10.05
N LYS A 63 8.38 -11.51 10.58
CA LYS A 63 8.69 -12.83 10.01
C LYS A 63 7.53 -13.80 10.18
N LEU A 64 6.97 -13.86 11.38
CA LEU A 64 5.83 -14.74 11.69
C LEU A 64 4.59 -14.29 10.92
N ARG A 65 4.41 -12.98 10.70
CA ARG A 65 3.33 -12.43 9.88
C ARG A 65 3.41 -12.94 8.44
N LYS A 66 4.58 -12.84 7.78
CA LYS A 66 4.79 -13.36 6.42
C LYS A 66 4.53 -14.87 6.31
N ASP A 67 5.02 -15.65 7.28
CA ASP A 67 4.76 -17.09 7.32
C ASP A 67 3.26 -17.38 7.44
N MET A 68 2.53 -16.61 8.27
CA MET A 68 1.09 -16.78 8.46
C MET A 68 0.26 -16.33 7.25
N GLN A 69 0.67 -15.30 6.52
CA GLN A 69 0.02 -14.89 5.27
C GLN A 69 0.02 -16.04 4.26
N VAL A 70 1.19 -16.65 4.04
CA VAL A 70 1.34 -17.81 3.14
C VAL A 70 0.44 -18.97 3.60
N GLU A 71 0.42 -19.25 4.90
CA GLU A 71 -0.36 -20.35 5.48
C GLU A 71 -1.87 -20.13 5.37
N LEU A 72 -2.35 -18.90 5.66
CA LEU A 72 -3.77 -18.55 5.52
C LEU A 72 -4.24 -18.64 4.06
N LYS A 73 -3.42 -18.15 3.12
CA LYS A 73 -3.71 -18.25 1.68
C LYS A 73 -3.79 -19.72 1.24
N LYS A 74 -2.88 -20.56 1.72
CA LYS A 74 -2.92 -22.01 1.47
C LYS A 74 -4.17 -22.67 2.06
N ILE A 75 -4.54 -22.36 3.30
CA ILE A 75 -5.75 -22.87 3.94
C ILE A 75 -6.99 -22.47 3.13
N GLN A 76 -7.07 -21.22 2.67
CA GLN A 76 -8.16 -20.73 1.83
C GLN A 76 -8.26 -21.53 0.53
N GLN A 77 -7.13 -21.73 -0.16
CA GLN A 77 -7.06 -22.52 -1.39
C GLN A 77 -7.46 -23.99 -1.17
N ASP A 78 -6.91 -24.62 -0.14
CA ASP A 78 -7.16 -26.05 0.16
C ASP A 78 -8.61 -26.32 0.59
N THR A 79 -9.25 -25.37 1.26
CA THR A 79 -10.62 -25.51 1.77
C THR A 79 -11.70 -24.95 0.86
N GLY A 80 -11.35 -24.01 -0.04
CA GLY A 80 -12.29 -23.29 -0.91
C GLY A 80 -13.27 -22.38 -0.14
N ILE A 81 -12.97 -22.04 1.11
CA ILE A 81 -13.80 -21.18 1.97
C ILE A 81 -13.56 -19.72 1.60
N THR A 82 -14.62 -18.92 1.56
CA THR A 82 -14.48 -17.47 1.41
C THR A 82 -13.96 -16.87 2.70
N PHE A 83 -12.83 -16.15 2.62
CA PHE A 83 -12.30 -15.37 3.72
C PHE A 83 -12.68 -13.90 3.55
N ILE A 84 -13.17 -13.28 4.62
CA ILE A 84 -13.32 -11.84 4.72
C ILE A 84 -12.45 -11.44 5.91
N PHE A 85 -11.42 -10.66 5.65
CA PHE A 85 -10.58 -10.15 6.73
C PHE A 85 -10.48 -8.62 6.70
N VAL A 86 -10.42 -8.03 7.88
CA VAL A 86 -10.20 -6.62 8.09
C VAL A 86 -8.74 -6.43 8.49
N THR A 87 -8.06 -5.53 7.83
CA THR A 87 -6.68 -5.14 8.15
C THR A 87 -6.47 -3.66 7.89
N HIS A 88 -5.54 -3.07 8.59
CA HIS A 88 -5.00 -1.74 8.30
C HIS A 88 -3.62 -1.82 7.63
N ASP A 89 -3.09 -3.04 7.44
CA ASP A 89 -1.82 -3.29 6.76
C ASP A 89 -2.05 -3.43 5.26
N GLN A 90 -1.46 -2.53 4.50
CA GLN A 90 -1.60 -2.45 3.04
C GLN A 90 -0.96 -3.67 2.36
N GLU A 91 0.21 -4.13 2.83
CA GLU A 91 0.92 -5.29 2.29
C GLU A 91 0.05 -6.56 2.44
N GLU A 92 -0.65 -6.70 3.58
CA GLU A 92 -1.60 -7.80 3.78
C GLU A 92 -2.76 -7.74 2.79
N ALA A 93 -3.38 -6.57 2.63
CA ALA A 93 -4.50 -6.40 1.72
C ALA A 93 -4.10 -6.72 0.28
N LEU A 94 -2.98 -6.17 -0.20
CA LEU A 94 -2.50 -6.36 -1.57
C LEU A 94 -2.04 -7.79 -1.87
N SER A 95 -1.36 -8.46 -0.90
CA SER A 95 -0.76 -9.78 -1.13
C SER A 95 -1.73 -10.95 -0.96
N MET A 96 -2.75 -10.79 -0.08
CA MET A 96 -3.62 -11.89 0.32
C MET A 96 -4.98 -11.88 -0.37
N SER A 97 -5.50 -10.72 -0.78
CA SER A 97 -6.88 -10.60 -1.26
C SER A 97 -7.03 -10.87 -2.76
N ASP A 98 -8.17 -11.40 -3.16
CA ASP A 98 -8.63 -11.42 -4.55
C ASP A 98 -9.43 -10.15 -4.87
N THR A 99 -10.06 -9.56 -3.84
CA THR A 99 -10.84 -8.31 -3.94
C THR A 99 -10.59 -7.49 -2.68
N ILE A 100 -10.27 -6.21 -2.85
CA ILE A 100 -10.09 -5.24 -1.78
C ILE A 100 -11.27 -4.28 -1.74
N VAL A 101 -11.72 -3.95 -0.54
CA VAL A 101 -12.70 -2.90 -0.27
C VAL A 101 -12.02 -1.84 0.60
N VAL A 102 -11.70 -0.69 0.01
CA VAL A 102 -11.14 0.44 0.77
C VAL A 102 -12.28 1.23 1.38
N MET A 103 -12.20 1.48 2.68
CA MET A 103 -13.22 2.20 3.45
C MET A 103 -12.62 3.40 4.19
N ASN A 104 -13.36 4.50 4.23
CA ASN A 104 -13.04 5.66 5.04
C ASN A 104 -14.33 6.27 5.62
N GLU A 105 -14.33 6.63 6.90
CA GLU A 105 -15.48 7.22 7.62
C GLU A 105 -16.79 6.43 7.42
N GLY A 106 -16.70 5.08 7.42
CA GLY A 106 -17.86 4.19 7.23
C GLY A 106 -18.41 4.13 5.80
N LYS A 107 -17.70 4.70 4.81
CA LYS A 107 -18.08 4.72 3.40
C LYS A 107 -17.07 3.93 2.58
N ILE A 108 -17.56 3.21 1.59
CA ILE A 108 -16.72 2.54 0.60
C ILE A 108 -16.14 3.61 -0.34
N GLN A 109 -14.82 3.64 -0.45
CA GLN A 109 -14.10 4.53 -1.36
C GLN A 109 -13.87 3.86 -2.71
N GLN A 110 -13.42 2.59 -2.67
CA GLN A 110 -13.16 1.80 -3.87
C GLN A 110 -13.32 0.31 -3.59
N ILE A 111 -13.73 -0.45 -4.61
CA ILE A 111 -13.70 -1.91 -4.65
C ILE A 111 -12.99 -2.29 -5.94
N GLY A 112 -12.04 -3.21 -5.86
CA GLY A 112 -11.29 -3.71 -7.02
C GLY A 112 -10.36 -4.85 -6.69
N THR A 113 -9.64 -5.33 -7.68
CA THR A 113 -8.51 -6.24 -7.46
C THR A 113 -7.34 -5.47 -6.81
N PRO A 114 -6.36 -6.16 -6.19
CA PRO A 114 -5.16 -5.50 -5.68
C PRO A 114 -4.48 -4.58 -6.71
N THR A 115 -4.36 -5.05 -7.94
CA THR A 115 -3.75 -4.29 -9.04
C THR A 115 -4.56 -3.04 -9.39
N ASP A 116 -5.90 -3.15 -9.47
CA ASP A 116 -6.77 -1.99 -9.76
C ASP A 116 -6.70 -0.94 -8.64
N ILE A 117 -6.66 -1.39 -7.38
CA ILE A 117 -6.62 -0.48 -6.22
C ILE A 117 -5.29 0.28 -6.17
N TYR A 118 -4.19 -0.39 -6.53
CA TYR A 118 -2.84 0.20 -6.49
C TYR A 118 -2.57 1.11 -7.70
N ASN A 119 -2.83 0.62 -8.92
CA ASN A 119 -2.48 1.32 -10.16
C ASN A 119 -3.53 2.34 -10.58
N GLU A 120 -4.82 2.11 -10.28
CA GLU A 120 -5.94 2.94 -10.71
C GLU A 120 -6.78 3.42 -9.50
N PRO A 121 -6.18 4.13 -8.52
CA PRO A 121 -6.92 4.65 -7.38
C PRO A 121 -7.98 5.68 -7.86
N LYS A 122 -9.19 5.62 -7.28
CA LYS A 122 -10.29 6.51 -7.67
C LYS A 122 -10.21 7.91 -7.09
N ASN A 123 -9.44 8.11 -6.06
CA ASN A 123 -9.24 9.41 -5.41
C ASN A 123 -7.93 9.43 -4.61
N ALA A 124 -7.49 10.63 -4.22
CA ALA A 124 -6.26 10.85 -3.48
C ALA A 124 -6.18 10.05 -2.17
N PHE A 125 -7.31 9.89 -1.46
CA PHE A 125 -7.32 9.06 -0.25
C PHE A 125 -6.95 7.61 -0.52
N VAL A 126 -7.48 7.00 -1.58
CA VAL A 126 -7.15 5.60 -1.92
C VAL A 126 -5.68 5.49 -2.35
N ALA A 127 -5.20 6.44 -3.14
CA ALA A 127 -3.82 6.47 -3.60
C ALA A 127 -2.83 6.51 -2.43
N ASP A 128 -3.04 7.44 -1.50
CA ASP A 128 -2.22 7.67 -0.32
C ASP A 128 -2.35 6.53 0.72
N PHE A 129 -3.58 6.02 0.91
CA PHE A 129 -3.83 4.95 1.89
C PHE A 129 -3.24 3.59 1.49
N ILE A 130 -3.06 3.30 0.19
CA ILE A 130 -2.62 1.97 -0.30
C ILE A 130 -1.11 1.90 -0.51
N GLY A 131 -0.43 3.01 -0.60
CA GLY A 131 1.03 3.07 -0.78
C GLY A 131 1.49 4.50 -0.92
N GLU A 132 2.78 4.71 -0.75
CA GLU A 132 3.40 6.01 -0.95
C GLU A 132 3.08 6.56 -2.35
N SER A 133 2.86 7.87 -2.42
CA SER A 133 2.42 8.52 -3.66
C SER A 133 2.87 9.95 -3.74
N ASN A 134 3.34 10.39 -4.90
CA ASN A 134 3.44 11.79 -5.24
C ASN A 134 2.10 12.24 -5.80
N ILE A 135 1.32 13.02 -5.04
CA ILE A 135 -0.01 13.49 -5.44
C ILE A 135 0.04 14.99 -5.65
N LEU A 136 -0.26 15.43 -6.88
CA LEU A 136 -0.13 16.82 -7.30
C LEU A 136 -1.45 17.37 -7.86
N ASP A 137 -1.60 18.68 -7.78
CA ASP A 137 -2.61 19.40 -8.53
C ASP A 137 -2.28 19.42 -10.01
N GLY A 138 -3.26 19.05 -10.83
CA GLY A 138 -3.15 19.07 -12.27
C GLY A 138 -4.37 19.65 -12.95
N VAL A 139 -4.24 19.88 -14.25
CA VAL A 139 -5.33 20.31 -15.12
C VAL A 139 -5.28 19.50 -16.40
N MET A 140 -6.36 18.78 -16.73
CA MET A 140 -6.48 18.12 -18.02
C MET A 140 -6.63 19.15 -19.13
N LEU A 141 -5.76 19.09 -20.12
CA LEU A 141 -5.82 19.98 -21.28
C LEU A 141 -6.72 19.39 -22.37
N ALA A 142 -6.63 18.10 -22.59
CA ALA A 142 -7.42 17.27 -23.49
C ALA A 142 -7.27 15.81 -23.06
N ASP A 143 -7.99 14.89 -23.68
CA ASP A 143 -7.74 13.46 -23.52
C ASP A 143 -6.25 13.15 -23.78
N TYR A 144 -5.65 12.36 -22.90
CA TYR A 144 -4.25 11.95 -22.94
C TYR A 144 -3.22 13.06 -22.72
N SER A 145 -3.64 14.25 -22.23
CA SER A 145 -2.72 15.36 -22.00
C SER A 145 -3.08 16.12 -20.72
N VAL A 146 -2.16 16.14 -19.77
CA VAL A 146 -2.31 16.78 -18.46
C VAL A 146 -1.19 17.79 -18.22
N ARG A 147 -1.50 18.86 -17.49
CA ARG A 147 -0.51 19.84 -17.03
C ARG A 147 -0.44 19.83 -15.51
N PHE A 148 0.77 19.59 -14.99
CA PHE A 148 1.10 19.70 -13.57
C PHE A 148 2.58 20.12 -13.39
N ALA A 149 2.99 20.51 -12.20
CA ALA A 149 4.36 21.00 -11.90
C ALA A 149 4.89 22.05 -12.92
N GLY A 150 4.00 22.78 -13.60
CA GLY A 150 4.33 23.78 -14.61
C GLY A 150 4.65 23.24 -16.00
N HIS A 151 4.58 21.93 -16.24
CA HIS A 151 4.87 21.25 -17.51
C HIS A 151 3.66 20.48 -18.04
N THR A 152 3.66 20.18 -19.33
CA THR A 152 2.61 19.36 -19.98
C THR A 152 3.18 17.97 -20.24
N PHE A 153 2.39 16.95 -19.86
CA PHE A 153 2.75 15.55 -19.97
C PHE A 153 1.70 14.81 -20.78
N ASP A 154 2.13 13.78 -21.50
CA ASP A 154 1.23 12.78 -22.05
C ASP A 154 0.87 11.77 -20.95
N CYS A 155 -0.40 11.33 -20.91
CA CYS A 155 -0.90 10.29 -20.00
C CYS A 155 -1.80 9.30 -20.75
N LEU A 156 -2.28 8.27 -20.07
CA LEU A 156 -3.18 7.27 -20.67
C LEU A 156 -4.66 7.56 -20.39
N ASP A 157 -4.96 8.53 -19.55
CA ASP A 157 -6.31 8.86 -19.09
C ASP A 157 -7.05 9.74 -20.06
N ALA A 158 -8.36 9.49 -20.16
CA ALA A 158 -9.30 10.21 -21.01
C ALA A 158 -10.66 10.37 -20.33
N GLY A 159 -11.55 11.18 -20.93
CA GLY A 159 -12.92 11.37 -20.46
C GLY A 159 -13.09 12.47 -19.42
N PHE A 160 -12.10 13.33 -19.28
CA PHE A 160 -12.15 14.56 -18.50
C PHE A 160 -12.55 15.74 -19.37
N GLY A 161 -13.17 16.76 -18.76
CA GLY A 161 -13.49 18.00 -19.45
C GLY A 161 -12.25 18.84 -19.78
N PRO A 162 -12.29 19.71 -20.80
CA PRO A 162 -11.16 20.60 -21.10
C PRO A 162 -10.94 21.58 -19.95
N LYS A 163 -9.71 21.70 -19.49
CA LYS A 163 -9.28 22.48 -18.32
C LYS A 163 -9.94 22.04 -17.01
N GLU A 164 -10.33 20.75 -16.90
CA GLU A 164 -10.84 20.19 -15.66
C GLU A 164 -9.71 20.07 -14.65
N PRO A 165 -9.89 20.59 -13.41
CA PRO A 165 -8.95 20.35 -12.31
C PRO A 165 -8.96 18.88 -11.92
N VAL A 166 -7.77 18.30 -11.72
CA VAL A 166 -7.58 16.89 -11.42
C VAL A 166 -6.54 16.70 -10.32
N ASP A 167 -6.55 15.52 -9.72
CA ASP A 167 -5.45 15.02 -8.92
C ASP A 167 -4.60 14.12 -9.83
N VAL A 168 -3.29 14.34 -9.81
CA VAL A 168 -2.31 13.52 -10.54
C VAL A 168 -1.56 12.71 -9.52
N VAL A 169 -1.53 11.39 -9.69
CA VAL A 169 -0.72 10.50 -8.86
C VAL A 169 0.41 9.90 -9.68
N VAL A 170 1.60 9.90 -9.09
CA VAL A 170 2.79 9.22 -9.61
C VAL A 170 3.40 8.39 -8.49
N ARG A 171 3.59 7.10 -8.70
CA ARG A 171 4.21 6.24 -7.72
C ARG A 171 5.71 6.51 -7.62
N PRO A 172 6.32 6.44 -6.42
CA PRO A 172 7.75 6.68 -6.23
C PRO A 172 8.65 5.75 -7.05
N GLU A 173 8.22 4.51 -7.26
CA GLU A 173 8.94 3.51 -8.04
C GLU A 173 8.86 3.72 -9.57
N ASP A 174 7.92 4.53 -10.02
CA ASP A 174 7.70 4.85 -11.44
C ASP A 174 8.40 6.16 -11.87
N VAL A 175 9.21 6.72 -10.99
CA VAL A 175 9.97 7.95 -11.24
C VAL A 175 11.41 7.60 -11.61
N ASP A 176 11.79 7.85 -12.86
CA ASP A 176 13.15 7.63 -13.33
C ASP A 176 14.06 8.82 -13.08
N ILE A 177 15.25 8.55 -12.52
CA ILE A 177 16.32 9.54 -12.40
C ILE A 177 17.17 9.52 -13.67
N VAL A 178 17.31 10.69 -14.28
CA VAL A 178 18.08 10.88 -15.52
C VAL A 178 18.99 12.10 -15.39
N PRO A 179 19.98 12.29 -16.30
CA PRO A 179 20.69 13.56 -16.40
C PRO A 179 19.72 14.73 -16.61
N VAL A 180 20.04 15.90 -16.04
CA VAL A 180 19.15 17.09 -16.05
C VAL A 180 18.66 17.44 -17.47
N GLU A 181 19.54 17.30 -18.48
CA GLU A 181 19.22 17.63 -19.87
C GLU A 181 18.22 16.65 -20.52
N GLN A 182 17.99 15.50 -19.90
CA GLN A 182 17.06 14.47 -20.39
C GLN A 182 15.77 14.45 -19.56
N GLY A 183 15.73 15.17 -18.43
CA GLY A 183 14.59 15.22 -17.55
C GLY A 183 13.43 16.04 -18.12
N MET A 184 12.20 15.61 -17.84
CA MET A 184 10.98 16.38 -18.04
C MET A 184 10.80 17.43 -16.94
N LEU A 185 11.27 17.10 -15.74
CA LEU A 185 11.40 17.98 -14.59
C LEU A 185 12.85 17.91 -14.07
N ASP A 186 13.23 18.86 -13.26
CA ASP A 186 14.53 18.87 -12.60
C ASP A 186 14.38 19.34 -11.15
N GLY A 187 15.22 18.83 -10.28
CA GLY A 187 15.20 19.16 -8.87
C GLY A 187 16.50 18.85 -8.15
N VAL A 188 16.57 19.26 -6.89
CA VAL A 188 17.73 19.04 -6.02
C VAL A 188 17.39 17.97 -5.00
N VAL A 189 18.26 16.98 -4.87
CA VAL A 189 18.14 15.91 -3.87
C VAL A 189 18.33 16.48 -2.47
N THR A 190 17.33 16.32 -1.61
CA THR A 190 17.37 16.83 -0.23
C THR A 190 17.60 15.76 0.81
N SER A 191 17.26 14.49 0.50
CA SER A 191 17.47 13.35 1.40
C SER A 191 17.67 12.06 0.60
N VAL A 192 18.50 11.16 1.13
CA VAL A 192 18.73 9.82 0.59
C VAL A 192 18.77 8.84 1.75
N THR A 193 17.83 7.88 1.78
CA THR A 193 17.72 6.87 2.84
C THR A 193 17.81 5.47 2.24
N PHE A 194 18.71 4.64 2.75
CA PHE A 194 18.82 3.25 2.31
C PHE A 194 17.86 2.33 3.09
N MET A 195 16.90 1.76 2.41
CA MET A 195 15.86 0.88 2.97
C MET A 195 16.20 -0.63 2.86
N GLY A 196 17.42 -0.96 2.51
CA GLY A 196 17.91 -2.34 2.39
C GLY A 196 17.78 -2.94 0.99
N VAL A 197 16.70 -2.70 0.29
CA VAL A 197 16.44 -3.20 -1.08
C VAL A 197 16.51 -2.07 -2.11
N HIS A 198 16.10 -0.87 -1.71
CA HIS A 198 16.07 0.34 -2.53
C HIS A 198 16.51 1.54 -1.70
N TYR A 199 16.71 2.67 -2.35
CA TYR A 199 16.85 3.98 -1.74
C TYR A 199 15.52 4.72 -1.84
N GLU A 200 15.14 5.40 -0.76
CA GLU A 200 14.14 6.46 -0.77
C GLU A 200 14.84 7.79 -0.89
N ILE A 201 14.55 8.50 -1.96
CA ILE A 201 15.19 9.75 -2.32
C ILE A 201 14.14 10.85 -2.34
N ILE A 202 14.42 11.95 -1.65
CA ILE A 202 13.57 13.12 -1.65
C ILE A 202 14.19 14.19 -2.51
N VAL A 203 13.40 14.68 -3.46
CA VAL A 203 13.83 15.71 -4.42
C VAL A 203 12.94 16.93 -4.30
N ASP A 204 13.51 18.09 -4.06
CA ASP A 204 12.78 19.36 -4.13
C ASP A 204 12.67 19.82 -5.59
N ILE A 205 11.44 19.89 -6.07
CA ILE A 205 11.10 20.41 -7.40
C ILE A 205 10.26 21.67 -7.21
N LYS A 206 10.91 22.83 -7.21
CA LYS A 206 10.26 24.15 -7.08
C LYS A 206 9.43 24.29 -5.79
N GLY A 207 9.90 23.72 -4.68
CA GLY A 207 9.25 23.77 -3.38
C GLY A 207 8.26 22.63 -3.10
N PHE A 208 8.09 21.70 -4.04
CA PHE A 208 7.34 20.47 -3.82
C PHE A 208 8.33 19.31 -3.66
N LYS A 209 8.14 18.50 -2.61
CA LYS A 209 9.00 17.36 -2.31
C LYS A 209 8.45 16.10 -2.97
N TRP A 210 9.20 15.55 -3.91
CA TRP A 210 8.92 14.27 -4.54
C TRP A 210 9.68 13.17 -3.84
N MET A 211 9.00 12.04 -3.60
CA MET A 211 9.65 10.79 -3.23
C MET A 211 9.95 9.98 -4.48
N ILE A 212 11.14 9.40 -4.53
CA ILE A 212 11.58 8.44 -5.55
C ILE A 212 12.07 7.19 -4.84
N GLN A 213 11.66 6.02 -5.33
CA GLN A 213 12.17 4.73 -4.88
C GLN A 213 12.96 4.09 -6.02
N THR A 214 14.27 3.92 -5.84
CA THR A 214 15.16 3.37 -6.87
C THR A 214 16.25 2.52 -6.26
N THR A 215 16.85 1.63 -7.06
CA THR A 215 18.07 0.89 -6.68
C THR A 215 19.35 1.68 -6.95
N ASP A 216 19.27 2.79 -7.68
CA ASP A 216 20.39 3.63 -8.02
C ASP A 216 20.67 4.64 -6.90
N PHE A 217 21.94 4.85 -6.59
CA PHE A 217 22.36 5.82 -5.60
C PHE A 217 22.63 7.18 -6.25
N VAL A 218 22.19 8.24 -5.55
CA VAL A 218 22.54 9.64 -5.87
C VAL A 218 23.01 10.34 -4.60
N ASP A 219 23.78 11.39 -4.72
CA ASP A 219 24.25 12.18 -3.57
C ASP A 219 23.22 13.25 -3.16
N VAL A 220 23.20 13.56 -1.86
CA VAL A 220 22.45 14.75 -1.36
C VAL A 220 23.05 16.00 -1.98
N ASP A 221 22.23 17.02 -2.27
CA ASP A 221 22.55 18.24 -2.99
C ASP A 221 22.84 18.04 -4.49
N GLU A 222 22.73 16.83 -5.01
CA GLU A 222 22.84 16.56 -6.45
C GLU A 222 21.63 17.15 -7.20
N HIS A 223 21.88 17.78 -8.35
CA HIS A 223 20.85 18.28 -9.24
C HIS A 223 20.56 17.20 -10.30
N ILE A 224 19.36 16.67 -10.29
CA ILE A 224 18.94 15.55 -11.14
C ILE A 224 17.78 15.92 -12.03
N GLY A 225 17.66 15.22 -13.15
CA GLY A 225 16.47 15.23 -13.99
C GLY A 225 15.54 14.10 -13.60
N ILE A 226 14.24 14.31 -13.80
CA ILE A 226 13.17 13.34 -13.59
C ILE A 226 12.50 13.08 -14.92
N PHE A 227 12.36 11.80 -15.24
CA PHE A 227 11.62 11.33 -16.40
C PHE A 227 10.46 10.48 -15.95
N LEU A 228 9.29 10.65 -16.58
CA LEU A 228 8.06 9.93 -16.31
C LEU A 228 7.55 9.30 -17.61
N GLU A 229 7.37 8.00 -17.61
CA GLU A 229 6.62 7.32 -18.66
C GLU A 229 5.15 7.73 -18.58
N LYS A 230 4.45 7.71 -19.72
CA LYS A 230 3.04 8.13 -19.76
C LYS A 230 2.09 7.25 -18.95
N ASP A 231 2.45 5.99 -18.72
CA ASP A 231 1.72 5.03 -17.88
C ASP A 231 2.07 5.14 -16.38
N ALA A 232 3.13 5.86 -16.04
CA ALA A 232 3.45 6.25 -14.67
C ALA A 232 2.53 7.35 -14.12
N ILE A 233 1.79 8.04 -14.99
CA ILE A 233 0.93 9.17 -14.64
C ILE A 233 -0.52 8.71 -14.64
N HIS A 234 -1.14 8.65 -13.45
CA HIS A 234 -2.56 8.32 -13.31
C HIS A 234 -3.37 9.56 -12.89
N ILE A 235 -4.49 9.78 -13.56
CA ILE A 235 -5.33 10.97 -13.37
C ILE A 235 -6.62 10.62 -12.63
N MET A 236 -6.86 11.33 -11.55
CA MET A 236 -8.07 11.20 -10.75
C MET A 236 -8.89 12.50 -10.79
N LYS A 237 -10.21 12.37 -10.63
CA LYS A 237 -11.04 13.55 -10.40
C LYS A 237 -10.62 14.25 -9.13
N LYS A 238 -10.58 15.59 -9.19
CA LYS A 238 -10.27 16.41 -8.03
C LYS A 238 -11.16 16.04 -6.86
N SER A 239 -10.57 15.67 -5.74
CA SER A 239 -11.29 15.16 -4.59
C SER A 239 -11.18 16.14 -3.39
N LYS A 240 -12.07 15.97 -2.41
CA LYS A 240 -11.98 16.70 -1.13
C LYS A 240 -10.74 16.33 -0.29
N TYR A 241 -10.06 15.26 -0.67
CA TYR A 241 -8.85 14.76 0.00
C TYR A 241 -7.58 15.40 -0.56
N SER A 242 -7.67 16.14 -1.67
CA SER A 242 -6.55 16.91 -2.18
C SER A 242 -6.22 18.03 -1.22
N GLY A 243 -4.95 18.23 -0.94
CA GLY A 243 -4.48 19.31 -0.09
C GLY A 243 -4.76 20.69 -0.68
N THR A 244 -4.62 21.74 0.14
CA THR A 244 -4.83 23.13 -0.25
C THR A 244 -3.87 23.57 -1.36
N PHE A 245 -2.73 22.87 -1.50
CA PHE A 245 -1.70 23.14 -2.49
C PHE A 245 -1.55 22.03 -3.54
N GLY A 246 -2.54 21.14 -3.63
CA GLY A 246 -2.46 19.98 -4.49
C GLY A 246 -1.57 18.86 -3.96
N ASP A 247 -1.01 19.07 -2.81
CA ASP A 247 -0.17 18.13 -2.14
C ASP A 247 -0.98 17.39 -1.08
N TYR A 248 -1.36 16.17 -1.39
CA TYR A 248 -2.03 15.26 -0.48
C TYR A 248 -1.22 13.96 -0.40
N SER A 249 0.05 14.04 -0.06
CA SER A 249 0.80 12.88 0.32
C SER A 249 1.08 12.90 1.83
N THR A 250 0.93 11.77 2.50
CA THR A 250 1.29 11.60 3.92
C THR A 250 2.75 11.94 4.11
N PHE A 251 3.56 11.59 3.13
CA PHE A 251 4.98 11.84 3.07
C PHE A 251 5.33 13.33 3.13
N SER A 252 4.69 14.19 2.30
CA SER A 252 4.96 15.64 2.34
C SER A 252 4.63 16.25 3.69
N LYS A 253 3.56 15.81 4.37
CA LYS A 253 3.23 16.28 5.73
C LYS A 253 4.28 15.86 6.75
N GLU A 254 4.70 14.61 6.73
CA GLU A 254 5.74 14.09 7.64
C GLU A 254 7.07 14.82 7.44
N MET A 255 7.45 15.09 6.19
CA MET A 255 8.69 15.83 5.89
C MET A 255 8.62 17.30 6.30
N ASP A 256 7.47 17.96 6.17
CA ASP A 256 7.29 19.33 6.62
C ASP A 256 7.30 19.41 8.16
N GLU A 257 6.76 18.40 8.86
CA GLU A 257 6.87 18.29 10.31
C GLU A 257 8.33 18.07 10.76
N LEU A 258 9.09 17.20 10.10
CA LEU A 258 10.51 16.96 10.38
C LEU A 258 11.37 18.22 10.11
N ALA A 259 11.15 18.89 9.00
CA ALA A 259 11.87 20.14 8.66
C ALA A 259 11.56 21.26 9.68
N SER A 260 10.36 21.30 10.25
CA SER A 260 9.99 22.27 11.28
C SER A 260 10.66 21.99 12.65
N LEU A 261 10.97 20.71 12.95
CA LEU A 261 11.67 20.32 14.17
C LEU A 261 13.17 20.66 14.10
N GLU A 262 13.81 20.48 12.95
CA GLU A 262 15.23 20.82 12.75
C GLU A 262 15.48 22.33 12.80
N SER A 263 14.52 23.16 12.39
CA SER A 263 14.62 24.62 12.46
C SER A 263 14.37 25.23 13.85
N GLY A 264 13.92 24.42 14.82
CA GLY A 264 13.63 24.86 16.19
C GLY A 264 14.77 24.72 17.19
N ASP A 265 15.87 24.06 16.83
CA ASP A 265 17.02 23.84 17.73
C ASP A 265 18.17 24.84 17.55
N GLU A 266 18.00 25.91 16.77
CA GLU A 266 18.99 27.00 16.57
C GLU A 266 18.58 28.33 17.23
N GLU A 267 17.82 28.32 18.36
CA GLU A 267 17.67 29.52 19.20
C GLU A 267 18.30 29.37 20.60
#